data_e7fecfb36f38aa461ba8ed73c01a9cee
#
_entry.id   e7fecfb36f38aa461ba8ed73c01a9cee
#
_cell.length_a   1.000
_cell.length_b   1.000
_cell.length_c   1.000
_cell.angle_alpha   90.00
_cell.angle_beta   90.00
_cell.angle_gamma   90.00
#
_symmetry.space_group_name_H-M   'P 1'
#
loop_
_entity.id
_entity.type
_entity.pdbx_description
1 polymer ?
#
loop_
_entity_poly.entity_id
_entity_poly.type
_entity_poly.pdbx_seq_one_letter_code
_entity_poly.pdbx_strand_id
1 'polypeptide(L)'
;EITAPENGEPMEFTGAAEKFTADLSMVEDAEAKKTMDALGYQTLNGYFELAGSWQPTDGRLELSQYDISFENAGTIGFTFDLGGYTPDFIKAMQKMQKDMANQPAGGDNSAQGLAMLGLMQQLTFHTASVRFDDDSLTGKALDFVAKMQGMKSEDIANQVKALAPMMLAQVTTDQALIKNVSDAVSTFLSDPKSLEITAAPAEPVPFALIAAGAMSAPQELPKTLGVTITANE
;
A
#
# COMPACT_ATOMS: atom_id res chain seq x y z
N GLU A 1 -2.51 -8.55 21.19
CA GLU A 1 -3.14 -7.99 22.40
C GLU A 1 -4.12 -6.91 21.97
N ILE A 2 -5.22 -6.74 22.67
CA ILE A 2 -6.19 -5.66 22.46
C ILE A 2 -6.47 -5.04 23.83
N THR A 3 -6.14 -3.76 23.97
CA THR A 3 -6.42 -3.01 25.19
C THR A 3 -7.73 -2.25 25.04
N ALA A 4 -8.70 -2.57 25.89
CA ALA A 4 -9.99 -1.88 25.90
C ALA A 4 -9.82 -0.44 26.43
N PRO A 5 -10.51 0.56 25.84
CA PRO A 5 -10.37 1.94 26.26
C PRO A 5 -10.93 2.15 27.68
N GLU A 6 -10.15 2.81 28.51
CA GLU A 6 -10.62 3.36 29.77
C GLU A 6 -10.83 4.87 29.60
N ASN A 7 -11.98 5.37 30.12
CA ASN A 7 -12.27 6.81 30.18
C ASN A 7 -12.17 7.62 28.87
N GLY A 8 -12.47 7.01 27.72
CA GLY A 8 -12.45 7.69 26.42
C GLY A 8 -11.07 7.74 25.77
N GLU A 9 -10.12 6.99 26.25
CA GLU A 9 -8.83 6.77 25.58
C GLU A 9 -8.98 5.89 24.34
N PRO A 10 -8.03 5.91 23.38
CA PRO A 10 -8.05 5.02 22.23
C PRO A 10 -7.96 3.55 22.64
N MET A 11 -8.57 2.68 21.84
CA MET A 11 -8.27 1.25 21.87
C MET A 11 -6.94 1.02 21.18
N GLU A 12 -5.97 0.47 21.88
CA GLU A 12 -4.72 0.02 21.28
C GLU A 12 -4.80 -1.45 20.92
N PHE A 13 -4.20 -1.83 19.82
CA PHE A 13 -4.09 -3.22 19.40
C PHE A 13 -2.68 -3.51 18.86
N THR A 14 -2.17 -4.67 19.23
CA THR A 14 -0.91 -5.21 18.71
C THR A 14 -1.08 -6.66 18.32
N GLY A 15 -0.34 -7.09 17.34
CA GLY A 15 -0.30 -8.46 16.90
C GLY A 15 1.10 -8.79 16.37
N ALA A 16 1.55 -10.01 16.63
CA ALA A 16 2.81 -10.49 16.08
C ALA A 16 2.74 -11.99 15.78
N ALA A 17 3.42 -12.40 14.74
CA ALA A 17 3.78 -13.79 14.49
C ALA A 17 5.31 -13.85 14.36
N GLU A 18 5.98 -14.34 15.38
CA GLU A 18 7.44 -14.35 15.46
C GLU A 18 8.10 -15.25 14.39
N LYS A 19 7.35 -16.23 13.90
CA LYS A 19 7.83 -17.11 12.85
C LYS A 19 6.68 -17.75 12.11
N PHE A 20 6.66 -17.59 10.80
CA PHE A 20 5.82 -18.38 9.91
C PHE A 20 6.66 -18.93 8.75
N THR A 21 6.18 -19.99 8.15
CA THR A 21 6.80 -20.62 6.97
C THR A 21 5.75 -20.76 5.88
N ALA A 22 6.05 -20.25 4.70
CA ALA A 22 5.25 -20.43 3.50
C ALA A 22 5.98 -21.37 2.54
N ASP A 23 5.36 -22.51 2.23
CA ASP A 23 5.84 -23.45 1.21
C ASP A 23 5.32 -23.04 -0.17
N LEU A 24 6.18 -22.41 -0.97
CA LEU A 24 5.85 -21.95 -2.32
C LEU A 24 5.92 -23.06 -3.37
N SER A 25 6.37 -24.28 -3.00
CA SER A 25 6.33 -25.45 -3.90
C SER A 25 4.90 -25.86 -4.28
N MET A 26 3.92 -25.44 -3.46
CA MET A 26 2.49 -25.70 -3.66
C MET A 26 1.79 -24.71 -4.59
N VAL A 27 2.53 -23.69 -5.12
CA VAL A 27 1.96 -22.74 -6.10
C VAL A 27 1.63 -23.48 -7.38
N GLU A 28 0.35 -23.44 -7.80
CA GLU A 28 -0.15 -24.17 -8.97
C GLU A 28 0.25 -23.51 -10.29
N ASP A 29 0.49 -22.18 -10.29
CA ASP A 29 0.92 -21.44 -11.47
C ASP A 29 2.37 -21.79 -11.83
N ALA A 30 2.56 -22.43 -12.99
CA ALA A 30 3.86 -22.92 -13.42
C ALA A 30 4.90 -21.82 -13.71
N GLU A 31 4.46 -20.62 -14.14
CA GLU A 31 5.37 -19.49 -14.39
C GLU A 31 5.77 -18.83 -13.08
N ALA A 32 4.82 -18.64 -12.17
CA ALA A 32 5.11 -18.13 -10.82
C ALA A 32 6.08 -19.08 -10.10
N LYS A 33 5.81 -20.39 -10.13
CA LYS A 33 6.72 -21.38 -9.54
C LYS A 33 8.12 -21.33 -10.13
N LYS A 34 8.27 -21.27 -11.46
CA LYS A 34 9.55 -21.16 -12.13
C LYS A 34 10.31 -19.88 -11.71
N THR A 35 9.59 -18.78 -11.54
CA THR A 35 10.17 -17.51 -11.07
C THR A 35 10.63 -17.62 -9.62
N MET A 36 9.80 -18.19 -8.73
CA MET A 36 10.18 -18.40 -7.32
C MET A 36 11.40 -19.33 -7.18
N ASP A 37 11.42 -20.44 -7.94
CA ASP A 37 12.56 -21.36 -7.98
C ASP A 37 13.85 -20.65 -8.46
N ALA A 38 13.74 -19.82 -9.49
CA ALA A 38 14.86 -19.09 -10.05
C ALA A 38 15.40 -17.99 -9.11
N LEU A 39 14.53 -17.40 -8.27
CA LEU A 39 14.89 -16.45 -7.22
C LEU A 39 15.38 -17.14 -5.93
N GLY A 40 15.26 -18.48 -5.85
CA GLY A 40 15.66 -19.26 -4.69
C GLY A 40 14.64 -19.29 -3.55
N TYR A 41 13.37 -19.01 -3.85
CA TYR A 41 12.27 -18.93 -2.88
C TYR A 41 11.32 -20.13 -3.01
N GLN A 42 11.76 -21.34 -2.66
CA GLN A 42 10.89 -22.52 -2.56
C GLN A 42 10.15 -22.53 -1.22
N THR A 43 10.79 -22.04 -0.19
CA THR A 43 10.25 -21.86 1.15
C THR A 43 10.63 -20.48 1.64
N LEU A 44 9.64 -19.72 2.11
CA LEU A 44 9.86 -18.42 2.75
C LEU A 44 9.58 -18.55 4.24
N ASN A 45 10.56 -18.19 5.04
CA ASN A 45 10.37 -17.94 6.46
C ASN A 45 10.19 -16.44 6.69
N GLY A 46 9.38 -16.08 7.66
CA GLY A 46 9.15 -14.69 7.92
C GLY A 46 8.56 -14.46 9.31
N TYR A 47 8.40 -13.19 9.62
CA TYR A 47 7.67 -12.71 10.78
C TYR A 47 6.71 -11.59 10.38
N PHE A 48 5.76 -11.34 11.24
CA PHE A 48 4.72 -10.34 11.04
C PHE A 48 4.55 -9.53 12.32
N GLU A 49 4.43 -8.24 12.18
CA GLU A 49 4.15 -7.31 13.27
C GLU A 49 3.04 -6.33 12.88
N LEU A 50 2.17 -6.05 13.85
CA LEU A 50 1.04 -5.14 13.70
C LEU A 50 0.89 -4.32 14.96
N ALA A 51 0.74 -3.01 14.82
CA ALA A 51 0.35 -2.10 15.90
C ALA A 51 -0.55 -0.98 15.36
N GLY A 52 -1.50 -0.56 16.17
CA GLY A 52 -2.38 0.54 15.82
C GLY A 52 -3.29 0.93 16.97
N SER A 53 -4.08 1.96 16.72
CA SER A 53 -5.04 2.46 17.67
C SER A 53 -6.35 2.86 17.00
N TRP A 54 -7.44 2.82 17.74
CA TRP A 54 -8.73 3.29 17.30
C TRP A 54 -9.40 4.12 18.39
N GLN A 55 -9.78 5.37 18.06
CA GLN A 55 -10.53 6.26 18.94
C GLN A 55 -12.00 6.30 18.50
N PRO A 56 -12.91 5.62 19.22
CA PRO A 56 -14.33 5.51 18.80
C PRO A 56 -15.09 6.84 18.77
N THR A 57 -14.65 7.84 19.55
CA THR A 57 -15.37 9.11 19.72
C THR A 57 -15.37 9.98 18.48
N ASP A 58 -14.24 10.05 17.76
CA ASP A 58 -14.06 10.80 16.52
C ASP A 58 -13.77 9.90 15.32
N GLY A 59 -13.61 8.60 15.56
CA GLY A 59 -13.31 7.59 14.53
C GLY A 59 -11.90 7.65 14.01
N ARG A 60 -10.92 8.18 14.78
CA ARG A 60 -9.53 8.11 14.39
C ARG A 60 -9.05 6.67 14.44
N LEU A 61 -8.61 6.15 13.30
CA LEU A 61 -8.03 4.83 13.16
C LEU A 61 -6.62 4.97 12.60
N GLU A 62 -5.63 4.59 13.39
CA GLU A 62 -4.23 4.63 13.02
C GLU A 62 -3.66 3.20 13.00
N LEU A 63 -3.06 2.83 11.89
CA LEU A 63 -2.19 1.69 11.76
C LEU A 63 -0.76 2.23 11.77
N SER A 64 -0.12 2.18 12.92
CA SER A 64 1.24 2.73 13.10
C SER A 64 2.33 1.76 12.64
N GLN A 65 2.01 0.48 12.57
CA GLN A 65 2.91 -0.57 12.11
C GLN A 65 2.11 -1.73 11.49
N TYR A 66 2.53 -2.17 10.33
CA TYR A 66 2.10 -3.42 9.69
C TYR A 66 3.25 -3.91 8.83
N ASP A 67 4.11 -4.73 9.41
CA ASP A 67 5.32 -5.24 8.77
C ASP A 67 5.21 -6.72 8.48
N ILE A 68 5.48 -7.09 7.25
CA ILE A 68 5.65 -8.49 6.82
C ILE A 68 7.08 -8.64 6.33
N SER A 69 7.87 -9.41 7.06
CA SER A 69 9.28 -9.66 6.74
C SER A 69 9.48 -11.07 6.25
N PHE A 70 10.28 -11.22 5.21
CA PHE A 70 10.71 -12.50 4.67
C PHE A 70 12.23 -12.59 4.70
N GLU A 71 12.75 -13.64 5.31
CA GLU A 71 14.18 -13.91 5.39
C GLU A 71 14.81 -13.96 4.00
N ASN A 72 15.93 -13.26 3.81
CA ASN A 72 16.64 -13.16 2.53
C ASN A 72 15.82 -12.60 1.35
N ALA A 73 14.78 -11.84 1.64
CA ALA A 73 13.99 -11.11 0.64
C ALA A 73 13.86 -9.64 1.00
N GLY A 74 13.22 -9.34 2.13
CA GLY A 74 13.00 -7.99 2.60
C GLY A 74 11.75 -7.87 3.46
N THR A 75 11.43 -6.64 3.87
CA THR A 75 10.25 -6.30 4.66
C THR A 75 9.36 -5.36 3.87
N ILE A 76 8.05 -5.62 3.86
CA ILE A 76 7.05 -4.68 3.37
C ILE A 76 6.30 -4.13 4.57
N GLY A 77 6.37 -2.82 4.77
CA GLY A 77 5.68 -2.08 5.80
C GLY A 77 4.52 -1.25 5.24
N PHE A 78 3.44 -1.13 6.00
CA PHE A 78 2.29 -0.28 5.70
C PHE A 78 1.93 0.52 6.94
N THR A 79 1.63 1.80 6.75
CA THR A 79 1.01 2.63 7.76
C THR A 79 -0.17 3.37 7.16
N PHE A 80 -1.15 3.70 7.96
CA PHE A 80 -2.18 4.65 7.57
C PHE A 80 -2.82 5.31 8.79
N ASP A 81 -3.44 6.45 8.53
CA ASP A 81 -4.18 7.23 9.49
C ASP A 81 -5.41 7.82 8.80
N LEU A 82 -6.56 7.54 9.35
CA LEU A 82 -7.84 8.03 8.84
C LEU A 82 -8.77 8.44 9.97
N GLY A 83 -9.65 9.41 9.71
CA GLY A 83 -10.67 9.85 10.63
C GLY A 83 -12.07 9.45 10.17
N GLY A 84 -13.04 9.54 11.10
CA GLY A 84 -14.45 9.30 10.81
C GLY A 84 -14.90 7.83 10.85
N TYR A 85 -14.02 6.89 11.19
CA TYR A 85 -14.34 5.47 11.35
C TYR A 85 -15.05 5.21 12.70
N THR A 86 -16.16 5.89 12.90
CA THR A 86 -16.96 5.82 14.14
C THR A 86 -17.82 4.56 14.24
N PRO A 87 -18.32 4.18 15.42
CA PRO A 87 -19.29 3.10 15.58
C PRO A 87 -20.55 3.28 14.73
N ASP A 88 -21.00 4.53 14.52
CA ASP A 88 -22.17 4.81 13.69
C ASP A 88 -21.88 4.65 12.21
N PHE A 89 -20.67 5.03 11.74
CA PHE A 89 -20.20 4.72 10.41
C PHE A 89 -20.17 3.20 10.16
N ILE A 90 -19.63 2.42 11.11
CA ILE A 90 -19.57 0.95 11.01
C ILE A 90 -20.97 0.35 10.90
N LYS A 91 -21.93 0.81 11.72
CA LYS A 91 -23.33 0.35 11.65
C LYS A 91 -23.99 0.69 10.32
N ALA A 92 -23.74 1.91 9.81
CA ALA A 92 -24.28 2.35 8.52
C ALA A 92 -23.72 1.52 7.37
N MET A 93 -22.41 1.20 7.40
CA MET A 93 -21.77 0.34 6.42
C MET A 93 -22.31 -1.10 6.46
N GLN A 94 -22.48 -1.67 7.65
CA GLN A 94 -23.07 -3.00 7.83
C GLN A 94 -24.53 -3.05 7.32
N LYS A 95 -25.30 -2.01 7.59
CA LYS A 95 -26.67 -1.90 7.07
C LYS A 95 -26.67 -1.88 5.55
N MET A 96 -25.83 -1.04 4.95
CA MET A 96 -25.72 -0.94 3.49
C MET A 96 -25.31 -2.28 2.85
N GLN A 97 -24.36 -3.02 3.45
CA GLN A 97 -23.97 -4.36 2.97
C GLN A 97 -25.15 -5.35 3.01
N LYS A 98 -25.95 -5.32 4.09
CA LYS A 98 -27.17 -6.17 4.20
C LYS A 98 -28.20 -5.78 3.15
N ASP A 99 -28.43 -4.48 2.94
CA ASP A 99 -29.38 -3.99 1.95
C ASP A 99 -28.95 -4.41 0.53
N MET A 100 -27.66 -4.35 0.21
CA MET A 100 -27.09 -4.82 -1.07
C MET A 100 -27.25 -6.33 -1.25
N ALA A 101 -26.99 -7.13 -0.21
CA ALA A 101 -27.13 -8.58 -0.25
C ALA A 101 -28.57 -9.06 -0.48
N ASN A 102 -29.56 -8.26 -0.07
CA ASN A 102 -30.98 -8.57 -0.20
C ASN A 102 -31.63 -8.01 -1.48
N GLN A 103 -30.85 -7.33 -2.35
CA GLN A 103 -31.40 -6.79 -3.60
C GLN A 103 -31.53 -7.84 -4.69
N PRO A 104 -32.60 -7.77 -5.49
CA PRO A 104 -32.73 -8.57 -6.69
C PRO A 104 -31.67 -8.18 -7.73
N ALA A 105 -31.13 -9.14 -8.47
CA ALA A 105 -30.21 -8.88 -9.56
C ALA A 105 -30.88 -7.97 -10.62
N GLY A 106 -30.27 -6.80 -10.90
CA GLY A 106 -30.80 -5.82 -11.88
C GLY A 106 -31.60 -4.66 -11.31
N GLY A 107 -31.62 -4.45 -9.98
CA GLY A 107 -32.24 -3.29 -9.33
C GLY A 107 -31.51 -1.96 -9.64
N ASP A 108 -32.21 -0.84 -9.46
CA ASP A 108 -31.61 0.50 -9.56
C ASP A 108 -30.65 0.75 -8.38
N ASN A 109 -29.37 0.89 -8.68
CA ASN A 109 -28.30 1.09 -7.70
C ASN A 109 -28.04 2.57 -7.36
N SER A 110 -28.81 3.50 -7.93
CA SER A 110 -28.57 4.95 -7.78
C SER A 110 -28.66 5.41 -6.32
N ALA A 111 -29.64 4.91 -5.58
CA ALA A 111 -29.79 5.24 -4.16
C ALA A 111 -28.62 4.74 -3.29
N GLN A 112 -28.08 3.58 -3.63
CA GLN A 112 -26.89 3.02 -2.94
C GLN A 112 -25.63 3.78 -3.28
N GLY A 113 -25.46 4.19 -4.53
CA GLY A 113 -24.35 5.06 -4.93
C GLY A 113 -24.32 6.36 -4.14
N LEU A 114 -25.49 6.99 -3.93
CA LEU A 114 -25.63 8.18 -3.10
C LEU A 114 -25.37 7.90 -1.62
N ALA A 115 -25.86 6.77 -1.10
CA ALA A 115 -25.59 6.36 0.28
C ALA A 115 -24.10 6.08 0.52
N MET A 116 -23.43 5.40 -0.42
CA MET A 116 -21.99 5.16 -0.37
C MET A 116 -21.21 6.47 -0.39
N LEU A 117 -21.57 7.42 -1.26
CA LEU A 117 -20.94 8.73 -1.30
C LEU A 117 -21.14 9.49 0.02
N GLY A 118 -22.31 9.41 0.63
CA GLY A 118 -22.60 9.97 1.95
C GLY A 118 -21.74 9.36 3.07
N LEU A 119 -21.46 8.04 3.00
CA LEU A 119 -20.54 7.38 3.92
C LEU A 119 -19.08 7.82 3.67
N MET A 120 -18.66 7.90 2.42
CA MET A 120 -17.32 8.37 2.07
C MET A 120 -17.03 9.82 2.51
N GLN A 121 -18.06 10.65 2.63
CA GLN A 121 -17.93 12.03 3.17
C GLN A 121 -17.62 12.06 4.68
N GLN A 122 -17.93 11.00 5.41
CA GLN A 122 -17.64 10.90 6.84
C GLN A 122 -16.18 10.51 7.11
N LEU A 123 -15.54 9.84 6.14
CA LEU A 123 -14.15 9.43 6.25
C LEU A 123 -13.21 10.52 5.76
N THR A 124 -12.14 10.71 6.50
CA THR A 124 -11.04 11.61 6.12
C THR A 124 -9.72 10.86 6.08
N PHE A 125 -8.96 11.10 5.03
CA PHE A 125 -7.61 10.59 4.85
C PHE A 125 -6.62 11.58 5.46
N HIS A 126 -5.74 11.11 6.32
CA HIS A 126 -4.68 11.89 6.94
C HIS A 126 -3.32 11.56 6.37
N THR A 127 -2.91 10.30 6.43
CA THR A 127 -1.65 9.84 5.86
C THR A 127 -1.69 8.35 5.57
N ALA A 128 -0.84 7.91 4.66
CA ALA A 128 -0.51 6.51 4.46
C ALA A 128 0.92 6.38 3.94
N SER A 129 1.60 5.30 4.28
CA SER A 129 2.87 4.94 3.67
C SER A 129 2.93 3.46 3.29
N VAL A 130 3.74 3.21 2.27
CA VAL A 130 4.17 1.86 1.89
C VAL A 130 5.69 1.90 1.82
N ARG A 131 6.35 1.07 2.62
CA ARG A 131 7.80 0.97 2.68
C ARG A 131 8.24 -0.43 2.31
N PHE A 132 9.29 -0.52 1.53
CA PHE A 132 10.00 -1.76 1.24
C PHE A 132 11.44 -1.61 1.71
N ASP A 133 11.87 -2.46 2.64
CA ASP A 133 13.26 -2.60 3.06
C ASP A 133 13.83 -3.86 2.41
N ASP A 134 14.80 -3.69 1.51
CA ASP A 134 15.40 -4.78 0.74
C ASP A 134 16.46 -5.53 1.55
N ASP A 135 16.36 -6.84 1.59
CA ASP A 135 17.40 -7.71 2.15
C ASP A 135 18.14 -8.53 1.07
N SER A 136 17.62 -8.64 -0.11
CA SER A 136 18.30 -9.18 -1.31
C SER A 136 17.36 -9.38 -2.52
N LEU A 137 16.06 -9.15 -2.34
CA LEU A 137 15.06 -9.40 -3.39
C LEU A 137 15.37 -8.61 -4.66
N THR A 138 15.72 -7.32 -4.53
CA THR A 138 16.00 -6.45 -5.69
C THR A 138 17.19 -6.97 -6.49
N GLY A 139 18.28 -7.33 -5.82
CA GLY A 139 19.46 -7.91 -6.49
C GLY A 139 19.13 -9.21 -7.23
N LYS A 140 18.42 -10.13 -6.57
CA LYS A 140 17.98 -11.40 -7.19
C LYS A 140 17.06 -11.17 -8.40
N ALA A 141 16.11 -10.21 -8.28
CA ALA A 141 15.21 -9.88 -9.39
C ALA A 141 15.96 -9.30 -10.58
N LEU A 142 16.90 -8.38 -10.36
CA LEU A 142 17.77 -7.85 -11.42
C LEU A 142 18.61 -8.94 -12.09
N ASP A 143 19.19 -9.85 -11.30
CA ASP A 143 19.97 -10.99 -11.80
C ASP A 143 19.11 -11.95 -12.64
N PHE A 144 17.88 -12.20 -12.21
CA PHE A 144 16.94 -13.04 -12.93
C PHE A 144 16.59 -12.46 -14.30
N VAL A 145 16.20 -11.17 -14.35
CA VAL A 145 15.88 -10.49 -15.60
C VAL A 145 17.12 -10.40 -16.52
N ALA A 146 18.27 -10.10 -15.95
CA ALA A 146 19.54 -10.04 -16.68
C ALA A 146 19.87 -11.37 -17.36
N LYS A 147 19.73 -12.49 -16.65
CA LYS A 147 19.93 -13.85 -17.22
C LYS A 147 18.96 -14.14 -18.36
N MET A 148 17.68 -13.76 -18.20
CA MET A 148 16.68 -13.94 -19.26
C MET A 148 17.00 -13.16 -20.54
N GLN A 149 17.59 -11.97 -20.40
CA GLN A 149 17.91 -11.07 -21.52
C GLN A 149 19.36 -11.22 -22.03
N GLY A 150 20.19 -12.03 -21.37
CA GLY A 150 21.60 -12.16 -21.72
C GLY A 150 22.44 -10.90 -21.44
N MET A 151 22.02 -10.13 -20.42
CA MET A 151 22.60 -8.85 -20.00
C MET A 151 23.23 -8.96 -18.61
N LYS A 152 23.86 -7.90 -18.13
CA LYS A 152 24.28 -7.77 -16.74
C LYS A 152 23.18 -7.10 -15.91
N SER A 153 23.10 -7.40 -14.62
CA SER A 153 22.15 -6.80 -13.68
C SER A 153 22.26 -5.28 -13.62
N GLU A 154 23.47 -4.76 -13.72
CA GLU A 154 23.72 -3.31 -13.79
C GLU A 154 23.11 -2.66 -15.05
N ASP A 155 23.16 -3.35 -16.19
CA ASP A 155 22.55 -2.86 -17.45
C ASP A 155 21.02 -2.80 -17.32
N ILE A 156 20.40 -3.80 -16.68
CA ILE A 156 18.96 -3.81 -16.38
C ILE A 156 18.60 -2.66 -15.45
N ALA A 157 19.34 -2.47 -14.36
CA ALA A 157 19.11 -1.35 -13.43
C ALA A 157 19.22 0.00 -14.15
N ASN A 158 20.24 0.20 -14.98
CA ASN A 158 20.43 1.42 -15.76
C ASN A 158 19.29 1.63 -16.78
N GLN A 159 18.80 0.56 -17.40
CA GLN A 159 17.65 0.63 -18.30
C GLN A 159 16.39 1.09 -17.57
N VAL A 160 16.09 0.53 -16.37
CA VAL A 160 14.94 0.95 -15.54
C VAL A 160 15.07 2.42 -15.15
N LYS A 161 16.24 2.86 -14.67
CA LYS A 161 16.51 4.27 -14.33
C LYS A 161 16.25 5.20 -15.51
N ALA A 162 16.69 4.82 -16.71
CA ALA A 162 16.52 5.63 -17.92
C ALA A 162 15.05 5.72 -18.38
N LEU A 163 14.28 4.65 -18.19
CA LEU A 163 12.88 4.57 -18.62
C LEU A 163 11.90 5.17 -17.60
N ALA A 164 12.27 5.24 -16.31
CA ALA A 164 11.38 5.68 -15.24
C ALA A 164 10.73 7.06 -15.51
N PRO A 165 11.43 8.12 -15.92
CA PRO A 165 10.81 9.41 -16.20
C PRO A 165 9.76 9.36 -17.32
N MET A 166 10.04 8.56 -18.37
CA MET A 166 9.15 8.41 -19.52
C MET A 166 7.87 7.65 -19.13
N MET A 167 7.99 6.60 -18.33
CA MET A 167 6.83 5.84 -17.82
C MET A 167 5.97 6.69 -16.89
N LEU A 168 6.60 7.46 -16.00
CA LEU A 168 5.92 8.36 -15.09
C LEU A 168 5.16 9.47 -15.81
N ALA A 169 5.72 10.03 -16.90
CA ALA A 169 5.07 11.04 -17.71
C ALA A 169 3.77 10.58 -18.40
N GLN A 170 3.50 9.25 -18.42
CA GLN A 170 2.23 8.71 -18.92
C GLN A 170 1.12 8.73 -17.86
N VAL A 171 1.48 8.78 -16.57
CA VAL A 171 0.52 8.70 -15.45
C VAL A 171 0.35 10.03 -14.73
N THR A 172 1.29 10.96 -14.86
CA THR A 172 1.21 12.30 -14.28
C THR A 172 1.88 13.34 -15.14
N THR A 173 1.41 14.58 -15.07
CA THR A 173 2.03 15.75 -15.70
C THR A 173 2.88 16.57 -14.72
N ASP A 174 2.89 16.19 -13.44
CA ASP A 174 3.67 16.86 -12.38
C ASP A 174 5.17 16.55 -12.54
N GLN A 175 5.91 17.54 -13.07
CA GLN A 175 7.35 17.42 -13.31
C GLN A 175 8.16 17.25 -12.01
N ALA A 176 7.69 17.83 -10.89
CA ALA A 176 8.35 17.71 -9.61
C ALA A 176 8.22 16.27 -9.06
N LEU A 177 7.03 15.67 -9.19
CA LEU A 177 6.78 14.28 -8.83
C LEU A 177 7.59 13.33 -9.73
N ILE A 178 7.57 13.54 -11.05
CA ILE A 178 8.36 12.72 -12.00
C ILE A 178 9.84 12.73 -11.61
N LYS A 179 10.39 13.91 -11.31
CA LYS A 179 11.79 14.04 -10.88
C LYS A 179 12.04 13.32 -9.55
N ASN A 180 11.22 13.57 -8.54
CA ASN A 180 11.36 12.96 -7.21
C ASN A 180 11.34 11.43 -7.27
N VAL A 181 10.35 10.85 -7.99
CA VAL A 181 10.25 9.40 -8.18
C VAL A 181 11.45 8.84 -8.94
N SER A 182 11.89 9.52 -10.00
CA SER A 182 13.04 9.07 -10.81
C SER A 182 14.34 9.10 -10.00
N ASP A 183 14.55 10.12 -9.18
CA ASP A 183 15.71 10.24 -8.30
C ASP A 183 15.69 9.13 -7.23
N ALA A 184 14.54 8.88 -6.59
CA ALA A 184 14.39 7.82 -5.60
C ALA A 184 14.64 6.43 -6.21
N VAL A 185 14.04 6.13 -7.37
CA VAL A 185 14.28 4.87 -8.10
C VAL A 185 15.75 4.73 -8.48
N SER A 186 16.40 5.80 -8.94
CA SER A 186 17.82 5.79 -9.27
C SER A 186 18.70 5.51 -8.05
N THR A 187 18.40 6.13 -6.93
CA THR A 187 19.10 5.93 -5.64
C THR A 187 18.93 4.51 -5.15
N PHE A 188 17.70 4.01 -5.10
CA PHE A 188 17.38 2.66 -4.66
C PHE A 188 18.06 1.60 -5.53
N LEU A 189 17.95 1.69 -6.86
CA LEU A 189 18.57 0.71 -7.77
C LEU A 189 20.11 0.79 -7.83
N SER A 190 20.70 1.85 -7.30
CA SER A 190 22.17 1.95 -7.19
C SER A 190 22.72 1.22 -5.97
N ASP A 191 21.97 1.21 -4.88
CA ASP A 191 22.32 0.57 -3.59
C ASP A 191 21.02 0.24 -2.86
N PRO A 192 20.37 -0.91 -3.19
CA PRO A 192 19.05 -1.25 -2.65
C PRO A 192 19.08 -1.43 -1.13
N LYS A 193 18.39 -0.53 -0.41
CA LYS A 193 18.19 -0.61 1.04
C LYS A 193 16.73 -0.40 1.39
N SER A 194 16.17 0.79 1.12
CA SER A 194 14.77 1.08 1.37
C SER A 194 14.16 1.95 0.27
N LEU A 195 12.87 1.75 0.04
CA LEU A 195 12.06 2.60 -0.84
C LEU A 195 10.72 2.84 -0.14
N GLU A 196 10.36 4.10 0.07
CA GLU A 196 9.13 4.47 0.74
C GLU A 196 8.29 5.42 -0.11
N ILE A 197 7.01 5.12 -0.23
CA ILE A 197 6.00 5.99 -0.83
C ILE A 197 5.12 6.48 0.31
N THR A 198 5.04 7.79 0.47
CA THR A 198 4.19 8.42 1.49
C THR A 198 3.16 9.32 0.82
N ALA A 199 1.91 9.22 1.25
CA ALA A 199 0.86 10.17 0.95
C ALA A 199 0.52 10.92 2.23
N ALA A 200 0.85 12.23 2.28
CA ALA A 200 0.67 13.08 3.44
C ALA A 200 0.20 14.49 3.00
N PRO A 201 -1.10 14.67 2.75
CA PRO A 201 -1.63 15.97 2.38
C PRO A 201 -1.47 16.97 3.52
N ALA A 202 -1.33 18.28 3.20
CA ALA A 202 -1.17 19.35 4.18
C ALA A 202 -2.36 19.46 5.16
N GLU A 203 -3.55 19.07 4.72
CA GLU A 203 -4.77 18.96 5.52
C GLU A 203 -5.50 17.65 5.22
N PRO A 204 -6.27 17.09 6.18
CA PRO A 204 -7.01 15.86 5.94
C PRO A 204 -7.97 15.99 4.75
N VAL A 205 -8.00 14.99 3.88
CA VAL A 205 -8.80 14.98 2.64
C VAL A 205 -9.99 14.04 2.80
N PRO A 206 -11.24 14.50 2.62
CA PRO A 206 -12.40 13.62 2.59
C PRO A 206 -12.30 12.54 1.50
N PHE A 207 -12.60 11.29 1.84
CA PHE A 207 -12.56 10.19 0.86
C PHE A 207 -13.47 10.41 -0.34
N ALA A 208 -14.58 11.13 -0.17
CA ALA A 208 -15.46 11.52 -1.28
C ALA A 208 -14.74 12.41 -2.31
N LEU A 209 -13.83 13.30 -1.87
CA LEU A 209 -13.01 14.13 -2.78
C LEU A 209 -11.95 13.29 -3.48
N ILE A 210 -11.35 12.31 -2.79
CA ILE A 210 -10.42 11.37 -3.41
C ILE A 210 -11.13 10.56 -4.51
N ALA A 211 -12.32 10.04 -4.22
CA ALA A 211 -13.12 9.29 -5.18
C ALA A 211 -13.53 10.15 -6.39
N ALA A 212 -13.97 11.39 -6.15
CA ALA A 212 -14.31 12.32 -7.23
C ALA A 212 -13.08 12.68 -8.07
N GLY A 213 -11.93 12.92 -7.44
CA GLY A 213 -10.64 13.17 -8.11
C GLY A 213 -10.21 11.98 -8.98
N ALA A 214 -10.34 10.75 -8.45
CA ALA A 214 -10.01 9.52 -9.19
C ALA A 214 -10.85 9.36 -10.48
N MET A 215 -12.09 9.83 -10.48
CA MET A 215 -12.97 9.75 -11.63
C MET A 215 -12.78 10.90 -12.63
N SER A 216 -12.44 12.10 -12.17
CA SER A 216 -12.40 13.32 -12.99
C SER A 216 -10.99 13.76 -13.41
N ALA A 217 -10.01 13.60 -12.53
CA ALA A 217 -8.63 14.07 -12.74
C ALA A 217 -7.63 13.17 -11.96
N PRO A 218 -7.50 11.87 -12.28
CA PRO A 218 -6.65 10.94 -11.54
C PRO A 218 -5.18 11.37 -11.50
N GLN A 219 -4.71 12.08 -12.51
CA GLN A 219 -3.34 12.61 -12.59
C GLN A 219 -3.02 13.70 -11.54
N GLU A 220 -4.04 14.34 -10.95
CA GLU A 220 -3.88 15.36 -9.91
C GLU A 220 -3.88 14.77 -8.48
N LEU A 221 -4.33 13.53 -8.33
CA LEU A 221 -4.41 12.88 -7.01
C LEU A 221 -3.07 12.81 -6.27
N PRO A 222 -1.94 12.47 -6.91
CA PRO A 222 -0.66 12.46 -6.22
C PRO A 222 -0.31 13.81 -5.58
N LYS A 223 -0.60 14.91 -6.27
CA LYS A 223 -0.40 16.26 -5.76
C LYS A 223 -1.37 16.60 -4.63
N THR A 224 -2.65 16.27 -4.79
CA THR A 224 -3.69 16.49 -3.78
C THR A 224 -3.40 15.74 -2.48
N LEU A 225 -2.86 14.53 -2.60
CA LEU A 225 -2.51 13.68 -1.46
C LEU A 225 -1.09 13.92 -0.94
N GLY A 226 -0.34 14.85 -1.51
CA GLY A 226 1.02 15.14 -1.08
C GLY A 226 1.96 13.93 -1.22
N VAL A 227 1.84 13.18 -2.33
CA VAL A 227 2.64 11.97 -2.54
C VAL A 227 4.11 12.32 -2.71
N THR A 228 4.95 11.66 -1.92
CA THR A 228 6.42 11.72 -2.00
C THR A 228 6.99 10.32 -2.05
N ILE A 229 8.18 10.18 -2.62
CA ILE A 229 8.93 8.92 -2.64
C ILE A 229 10.35 9.20 -2.19
N THR A 230 10.83 8.42 -1.22
CA THR A 230 12.21 8.48 -0.73
C THR A 230 12.88 7.13 -0.85
N ALA A 231 14.20 7.13 -0.92
CA ALA A 231 15.00 5.91 -1.01
C ALA A 231 16.21 5.98 -0.09
N ASN A 232 16.47 4.87 0.60
CA ASN A 232 17.64 4.68 1.45
C ASN A 232 17.70 5.62 2.67
N GLU A 233 16.51 5.97 3.18
CA GLU A 233 16.34 6.77 4.41
C GLU A 233 15.93 5.90 5.61
#